data_26333eb7895fe5212cf5ac993793e720
#
_entry.id   26333eb7895fe5212cf5ac993793e720
#
_cell.length_a   1.000
_cell.length_b   1.000
_cell.length_c   1.000
_cell.angle_alpha   90.00
_cell.angle_beta   90.00
_cell.angle_gamma   90.00
#
_symmetry.space_group_name_H-M   'P 1'
#
loop_
_entity.id
_entity.type
_entity.pdbx_description
1 polymer ?
#
loop_
_entity_poly.entity_id
_entity_poly.type
_entity_poly.pdbx_seq_one_letter_code
_entity_poly.pdbx_strand_id
1 'polypeptide(L)'
;MEPGTHYIRIEHLNLNRNSMSKNALGLLIRNLRKAKGLSLRKLAKQVDVSFVNIAHIENGRVVTSKKVLKQLARALNYNLDKLLATGNRVDDDIENIIRKKPGTVPEFLRTAKNLSTAEWQQLTDIVKNMNKKK
;
A
#
# COMPACT_ATOMS: atom_id res chain seq x y z
N MET A 1 15.09 28.73 -15.66
CA MET A 1 14.61 27.37 -15.98
C MET A 1 13.47 27.49 -16.96
N GLU A 2 13.53 26.82 -18.08
CA GLU A 2 12.53 26.96 -19.13
C GLU A 2 11.21 26.28 -18.73
N PRO A 3 10.05 26.91 -19.03
CA PRO A 3 8.75 26.34 -18.66
C PRO A 3 8.49 24.94 -19.22
N GLY A 4 8.95 24.65 -20.46
CA GLY A 4 8.77 23.33 -21.06
C GLY A 4 9.52 22.22 -20.33
N THR A 5 10.70 22.52 -19.82
CA THR A 5 11.49 21.55 -19.04
C THR A 5 10.80 21.22 -17.71
N HIS A 6 10.12 22.20 -17.11
CA HIS A 6 9.40 22.00 -15.86
C HIS A 6 8.20 21.06 -16.04
N TYR A 7 7.43 21.21 -17.12
CA TYR A 7 6.30 20.32 -17.41
C TYR A 7 6.74 18.89 -17.68
N ILE A 8 7.82 18.72 -18.44
CA ILE A 8 8.39 17.40 -18.73
C ILE A 8 8.82 16.72 -17.43
N ARG A 9 9.36 17.47 -16.47
CA ARG A 9 9.73 16.94 -15.15
C ARG A 9 8.53 16.44 -14.35
N ILE A 10 7.39 17.13 -14.41
CA ILE A 10 6.17 16.72 -13.69
C ILE A 10 5.65 15.40 -14.25
N GLU A 11 5.57 15.26 -15.56
CA GLU A 11 5.18 14.01 -16.21
C GLU A 11 6.15 12.87 -15.87
N HIS A 12 7.43 13.16 -15.88
CA HIS A 12 8.48 12.21 -15.54
C HIS A 12 8.38 11.77 -14.06
N LEU A 13 8.06 12.69 -13.16
CA LEU A 13 7.86 12.39 -11.75
C LEU A 13 6.69 11.44 -11.52
N ASN A 14 5.59 11.60 -12.27
CA ASN A 14 4.44 10.69 -12.14
C ASN A 14 4.78 9.27 -12.60
N LEU A 15 5.51 9.14 -13.70
CA LEU A 15 6.03 7.85 -14.17
C LEU A 15 7.02 7.26 -13.17
N ASN A 16 7.90 8.09 -12.61
CA ASN A 16 8.86 7.67 -11.61
C ASN A 16 8.20 7.21 -10.31
N ARG A 17 7.09 7.82 -9.90
CA ARG A 17 6.34 7.39 -8.72
C ARG A 17 5.88 5.95 -8.85
N ASN A 18 5.33 5.57 -10.00
CA ASN A 18 4.89 4.19 -10.22
C ASN A 18 6.06 3.21 -10.21
N SER A 19 7.17 3.57 -10.85
CA SER A 19 8.40 2.76 -10.84
C SER A 19 8.98 2.67 -9.42
N MET A 20 9.03 3.78 -8.69
CA MET A 20 9.51 3.81 -7.31
C MET A 20 8.63 2.99 -6.38
N SER A 21 7.31 3.05 -6.54
CA SER A 21 6.37 2.26 -5.74
C SER A 21 6.54 0.77 -5.97
N LYS A 22 6.71 0.33 -7.23
CA LYS A 22 6.98 -1.08 -7.55
C LYS A 22 8.29 -1.54 -6.92
N ASN A 23 9.34 -0.72 -7.04
CA ASN A 23 10.66 -1.04 -6.50
C ASN A 23 10.66 -1.07 -4.97
N ALA A 24 10.01 -0.10 -4.34
CA ALA A 24 9.87 -0.04 -2.88
C ALA A 24 9.09 -1.23 -2.35
N LEU A 25 7.99 -1.58 -2.99
CA LEU A 25 7.17 -2.75 -2.62
C LEU A 25 7.97 -4.04 -2.76
N GLY A 26 8.63 -4.22 -3.90
CA GLY A 26 9.44 -5.40 -4.16
C GLY A 26 10.57 -5.56 -3.15
N LEU A 27 11.26 -4.47 -2.84
CA LEU A 27 12.34 -4.47 -1.85
C LEU A 27 11.82 -4.81 -0.45
N LEU A 28 10.67 -4.25 -0.08
CA LEU A 28 10.04 -4.56 1.22
C LEU A 28 9.71 -6.05 1.31
N ILE A 29 9.07 -6.61 0.29
CA ILE A 29 8.73 -8.04 0.25
C ILE A 29 9.98 -8.90 0.38
N ARG A 30 11.03 -8.57 -0.37
CA ARG A 30 12.30 -9.27 -0.31
C ARG A 30 12.92 -9.23 1.08
N ASN A 31 12.94 -8.06 1.70
CA ASN A 31 13.51 -7.89 3.05
C ASN A 31 12.72 -8.67 4.09
N LEU A 32 11.39 -8.64 4.01
CA LEU A 32 10.52 -9.40 4.91
C LEU A 32 10.73 -10.91 4.72
N ARG A 33 10.83 -11.36 3.49
CA ARG A 33 11.08 -12.77 3.18
C ARG A 33 12.41 -13.24 3.77
N LYS A 34 13.47 -12.46 3.54
CA LYS A 34 14.81 -12.79 4.04
C LYS A 34 14.87 -12.75 5.55
N ALA A 35 14.19 -11.80 6.19
CA ALA A 35 14.14 -11.71 7.65
C ALA A 35 13.51 -12.96 8.27
N LYS A 36 12.59 -13.61 7.56
CA LYS A 36 11.97 -14.88 7.98
C LYS A 36 12.79 -16.11 7.57
N GLY A 37 13.90 -15.93 6.89
CA GLY A 37 14.70 -17.04 6.40
C GLY A 37 14.04 -17.88 5.31
N LEU A 38 13.07 -17.30 4.57
CA LEU A 38 12.34 -18.01 3.53
C LEU A 38 13.04 -17.88 2.17
N SER A 39 13.17 -18.99 1.46
CA SER A 39 13.53 -18.98 0.05
C SER A 39 12.32 -18.52 -0.79
N LEU A 40 12.59 -18.13 -2.04
CA LEU A 40 11.51 -17.82 -2.98
C LEU A 40 10.54 -19.00 -3.13
N ARG A 41 11.05 -20.23 -3.20
CA ARG A 41 10.23 -21.42 -3.34
C ARG A 41 9.39 -21.69 -2.09
N LYS A 42 9.94 -21.48 -0.90
CA LYS A 42 9.18 -21.66 0.33
C LYS A 42 8.07 -20.64 0.47
N LEU A 43 8.35 -19.40 0.13
CA LEU A 43 7.31 -18.36 0.14
C LEU A 43 6.23 -18.67 -0.89
N ALA A 44 6.60 -19.13 -2.09
CA ALA A 44 5.66 -19.47 -3.15
C ALA A 44 4.67 -20.57 -2.74
N LYS A 45 5.08 -21.48 -1.86
CA LYS A 45 4.17 -22.52 -1.34
C LYS A 45 3.04 -21.97 -0.48
N GLN A 46 3.18 -20.76 0.02
CA GLN A 46 2.21 -20.12 0.91
C GLN A 46 1.30 -19.13 0.19
N VAL A 47 1.52 -18.90 -1.10
CA VAL A 47 0.77 -17.92 -1.91
C VAL A 47 0.42 -18.53 -3.27
N ASP A 48 -0.52 -17.90 -3.99
CA ASP A 48 -1.01 -18.41 -5.29
C ASP A 48 -0.20 -17.89 -6.48
N VAL A 49 1.12 -17.82 -6.34
CA VAL A 49 1.99 -17.43 -7.44
C VAL A 49 3.25 -18.27 -7.43
N SER A 50 3.85 -18.43 -8.59
CA SER A 50 5.12 -19.17 -8.73
C SER A 50 6.26 -18.38 -8.08
N PHE A 51 7.34 -19.08 -7.74
CA PHE A 51 8.52 -18.42 -7.20
C PHE A 51 9.15 -17.47 -8.22
N VAL A 52 9.01 -17.72 -9.50
CA VAL A 52 9.48 -16.82 -10.57
C VAL A 52 8.71 -15.51 -10.53
N ASN A 53 7.39 -15.57 -10.34
CA ASN A 53 6.58 -14.36 -10.21
C ASN A 53 6.92 -13.57 -8.94
N ILE A 54 7.20 -14.25 -7.83
CA ILE A 54 7.66 -13.57 -6.62
C ILE A 54 8.97 -12.84 -6.89
N ALA A 55 9.90 -13.48 -7.60
CA ALA A 55 11.15 -12.84 -7.99
C ALA A 55 10.92 -11.59 -8.84
N HIS A 56 9.96 -11.64 -9.78
CA HIS A 56 9.60 -10.48 -10.59
C HIS A 56 8.99 -9.36 -9.75
N ILE A 57 8.16 -9.70 -8.76
CA ILE A 57 7.59 -8.73 -7.83
C ILE A 57 8.72 -8.08 -7.02
N GLU A 58 9.64 -8.86 -6.47
CA GLU A 58 10.76 -8.35 -5.67
C GLU A 58 11.68 -7.43 -6.48
N ASN A 59 11.82 -7.70 -7.77
CA ASN A 59 12.64 -6.90 -8.68
C ASN A 59 11.90 -5.70 -9.29
N GLY A 60 10.64 -5.50 -8.93
CA GLY A 60 9.85 -4.38 -9.43
C GLY A 60 9.45 -4.48 -10.91
N ARG A 61 9.48 -5.70 -11.47
CA ARG A 61 9.17 -5.91 -12.90
C ARG A 61 7.69 -6.02 -13.20
N VAL A 62 6.87 -6.39 -12.21
CA VAL A 62 5.44 -6.60 -12.40
C VAL A 62 4.64 -5.87 -11.33
N VAL A 63 3.42 -5.48 -11.69
CA VAL A 63 2.42 -5.01 -10.75
C VAL A 63 1.61 -6.23 -10.32
N THR A 64 1.62 -6.55 -9.04
CA THR A 64 0.87 -7.68 -8.53
C THR A 64 -0.54 -7.27 -8.09
N SER A 65 -1.46 -8.25 -8.04
CA SER A 65 -2.83 -8.00 -7.63
C SER A 65 -2.92 -7.78 -6.12
N LYS A 66 -3.99 -7.10 -5.69
CA LYS A 66 -4.28 -6.94 -4.25
C LYS A 66 -4.49 -8.29 -3.57
N LYS A 67 -5.07 -9.27 -4.29
CA LYS A 67 -5.25 -10.63 -3.79
C LYS A 67 -3.92 -11.26 -3.40
N VAL A 68 -2.93 -11.17 -4.29
CA VAL A 68 -1.59 -11.71 -4.03
C VAL A 68 -0.92 -10.95 -2.88
N LEU A 69 -1.07 -9.63 -2.83
CA LEU A 69 -0.52 -8.83 -1.72
C LEU A 69 -1.13 -9.22 -0.38
N LYS A 70 -2.43 -9.54 -0.33
CA LYS A 70 -3.07 -10.05 0.89
C LYS A 70 -2.45 -11.38 1.34
N GLN A 71 -2.19 -12.28 0.41
CA GLN A 71 -1.55 -13.56 0.70
C GLN A 71 -0.11 -13.37 1.19
N LEU A 72 0.64 -12.48 0.54
CA LEU A 72 2.01 -12.15 0.94
C LEU A 72 2.06 -11.51 2.33
N ALA A 73 1.17 -10.57 2.62
CA ALA A 73 1.08 -9.95 3.93
C ALA A 73 0.84 -10.99 5.04
N ARG A 74 -0.05 -11.95 4.77
CA ARG A 74 -0.35 -13.03 5.72
C ARG A 74 0.87 -13.95 5.89
N ALA A 75 1.46 -14.38 4.79
CA ALA A 75 2.62 -15.28 4.81
C ALA A 75 3.82 -14.64 5.49
N LEU A 76 4.01 -13.35 5.32
CA LEU A 76 5.12 -12.59 5.89
C LEU A 76 4.80 -11.98 7.25
N ASN A 77 3.57 -12.16 7.73
CA ASN A 77 3.09 -11.58 8.99
C ASN A 77 3.30 -10.07 9.05
N TYR A 78 2.89 -9.38 8.00
CA TYR A 78 3.05 -7.94 7.87
C TYR A 78 1.69 -7.27 7.68
N ASN A 79 1.55 -6.03 8.17
CA ASN A 79 0.31 -5.28 8.06
C ASN A 79 -0.05 -5.03 6.59
N LEU A 80 -1.25 -5.46 6.19
CA LEU A 80 -1.70 -5.35 4.81
C LEU A 80 -1.79 -3.91 4.33
N ASP A 81 -2.36 -3.01 5.15
CA ASP A 81 -2.51 -1.62 4.76
C ASP A 81 -1.17 -0.95 4.51
N LYS A 82 -0.16 -1.27 5.33
CA LYS A 82 1.20 -0.77 5.14
C LYS A 82 1.84 -1.34 3.89
N LEU A 83 1.62 -2.62 3.62
CA LEU A 83 2.14 -3.26 2.40
C LEU A 83 1.53 -2.62 1.15
N LEU A 84 0.21 -2.47 1.13
CA LEU A 84 -0.50 -1.81 0.02
C LEU A 84 -0.04 -0.37 -0.16
N ALA A 85 0.10 0.39 0.93
CA ALA A 85 0.55 1.78 0.87
C ALA A 85 1.95 1.91 0.26
N THR A 86 2.85 0.97 0.56
CA THR A 86 4.18 0.95 -0.04
C THR A 86 4.10 0.81 -1.56
N GLY A 87 3.11 0.09 -2.07
CA GLY A 87 2.81 -0.02 -3.49
C GLY A 87 1.89 1.08 -4.02
N ASN A 88 1.67 2.13 -3.26
CA ASN A 88 0.79 3.26 -3.60
C ASN A 88 -0.67 2.81 -3.84
N ARG A 89 -1.17 1.92 -3.00
CA ARG A 89 -2.51 1.32 -3.13
C ARG A 89 -3.24 1.32 -1.79
N VAL A 90 -4.57 1.21 -1.85
CA VAL A 90 -5.46 1.09 -0.68
C VAL A 90 -6.32 -0.15 -0.84
N ASP A 91 -6.72 -0.76 0.25
CA ASP A 91 -7.61 -1.92 0.20
C ASP A 91 -9.00 -1.52 -0.29
N ASP A 92 -9.68 -2.47 -0.91
CA ASP A 92 -11.00 -2.25 -1.52
C ASP A 92 -12.05 -1.84 -0.50
N ASP A 93 -11.97 -2.34 0.73
CA ASP A 93 -12.92 -1.96 1.79
C ASP A 93 -12.80 -0.46 2.12
N ILE A 94 -11.59 0.09 2.12
CA ILE A 94 -11.35 1.51 2.35
C ILE A 94 -11.93 2.34 1.19
N GLU A 95 -11.67 1.92 -0.04
CA GLU A 95 -12.24 2.57 -1.22
C GLU A 95 -13.77 2.56 -1.19
N ASN A 96 -14.37 1.46 -0.77
CA ASN A 96 -15.82 1.33 -0.65
C ASN A 96 -16.41 2.27 0.40
N ILE A 97 -15.75 2.43 1.54
CA ILE A 97 -16.17 3.38 2.57
C ILE A 97 -16.23 4.79 2.00
N ILE A 98 -15.20 5.19 1.27
CA ILE A 98 -15.13 6.52 0.64
C ILE A 98 -16.27 6.69 -0.36
N ARG A 99 -16.50 5.69 -1.23
CA ARG A 99 -17.52 5.76 -2.27
C ARG A 99 -18.95 5.81 -1.73
N LYS A 100 -19.19 5.17 -0.58
CA LYS A 100 -20.54 5.15 0.03
C LYS A 100 -20.95 6.49 0.61
N LYS A 101 -20.00 7.35 0.94
CA LYS A 101 -20.26 8.70 1.48
C LYS A 101 -19.43 9.73 0.71
N PRO A 102 -19.75 9.96 -0.57
CA PRO A 102 -18.86 10.67 -1.49
C PRO A 102 -18.65 12.15 -1.18
N GLY A 103 -19.54 12.76 -0.44
CA GLY A 103 -19.37 14.15 0.01
C GLY A 103 -18.63 14.22 1.34
N THR A 104 -19.10 13.47 2.30
CA THR A 104 -18.68 13.57 3.70
C THR A 104 -17.28 13.02 3.98
N VAL A 105 -17.00 11.81 3.48
CA VAL A 105 -15.71 11.15 3.78
C VAL A 105 -14.53 11.84 3.09
N PRO A 106 -14.60 12.18 1.79
CA PRO A 106 -13.50 12.93 1.16
C PRO A 106 -13.23 14.27 1.84
N GLU A 107 -14.28 15.00 2.23
CA GLU A 107 -14.11 16.26 2.96
C GLU A 107 -13.38 16.06 4.28
N PHE A 108 -13.80 15.06 5.06
CA PHE A 108 -13.15 14.71 6.31
C PHE A 108 -11.67 14.40 6.11
N LEU A 109 -11.34 13.56 5.12
CA LEU A 109 -9.96 13.15 4.87
C LEU A 109 -9.09 14.35 4.46
N ARG A 110 -9.60 15.24 3.62
CA ARG A 110 -8.86 16.44 3.24
C ARG A 110 -8.63 17.38 4.41
N THR A 111 -9.62 17.50 5.28
CA THR A 111 -9.52 18.35 6.49
C THR A 111 -8.50 17.76 7.48
N ALA A 112 -8.47 16.45 7.60
CA ALA A 112 -7.64 15.73 8.57
C ALA A 112 -6.24 15.36 8.05
N LYS A 113 -5.93 15.68 6.81
CA LYS A 113 -4.70 15.18 6.14
C LYS A 113 -3.39 15.52 6.85
N ASN A 114 -3.37 16.62 7.61
CA ASN A 114 -2.15 17.09 8.28
C ASN A 114 -2.08 16.68 9.76
N LEU A 115 -3.03 15.90 10.23
CA LEU A 115 -3.00 15.40 11.61
C LEU A 115 -1.84 14.45 11.82
N SER A 116 -1.25 14.51 13.01
CA SER A 116 -0.22 13.55 13.43
C SER A 116 -0.82 12.16 13.63
N THR A 117 0.03 11.15 13.68
CA THR A 117 -0.38 9.77 13.99
C THR A 117 -1.10 9.71 15.34
N ALA A 118 -0.62 10.46 16.35
CA ALA A 118 -1.26 10.53 17.66
C ALA A 118 -2.66 11.13 17.59
N GLU A 119 -2.83 12.19 16.80
CA GLU A 119 -4.13 12.82 16.59
C GLU A 119 -5.10 11.90 15.83
N TRP A 120 -4.63 11.18 14.82
CA TRP A 120 -5.41 10.15 14.15
C TRP A 120 -5.87 9.07 15.15
N GLN A 121 -5.00 8.67 16.07
CA GLN A 121 -5.34 7.70 17.10
C GLN A 121 -6.42 8.23 18.05
N GLN A 122 -6.33 9.50 18.44
CA GLN A 122 -7.36 10.15 19.26
C GLN A 122 -8.72 10.12 18.57
N LEU A 123 -8.77 10.45 17.27
CA LEU A 123 -10.01 10.38 16.50
C LEU A 123 -10.55 8.95 16.42
N THR A 124 -9.68 7.98 16.21
CA THR A 124 -10.06 6.58 16.18
C THR A 124 -10.71 6.15 17.49
N ASP A 125 -10.14 6.59 18.61
CA ASP A 125 -10.69 6.28 19.95
C ASP A 125 -12.07 6.92 20.16
N ILE A 126 -12.25 8.16 19.70
CA ILE A 126 -13.54 8.83 19.73
C ILE A 126 -14.59 8.03 18.92
N VAL A 127 -14.24 7.59 17.73
CA VAL A 127 -15.15 6.81 16.87
C VAL A 127 -15.49 5.47 17.51
N LYS A 128 -14.52 4.80 18.13
CA LYS A 128 -14.76 3.56 18.85
C LYS A 128 -15.80 3.76 19.97
N ASN A 129 -15.71 4.88 20.68
CA ASN A 129 -16.67 5.22 21.73
C ASN A 129 -18.07 5.50 21.16
N MET A 130 -18.15 6.17 20.00
CA MET A 130 -19.42 6.37 19.30
C MET A 130 -20.07 5.03 18.94
N ASN A 131 -19.29 4.08 18.44
CA ASN A 131 -19.79 2.78 18.05
C ASN A 131 -20.31 1.96 19.24
N LYS A 132 -19.71 2.11 20.41
CA LYS A 132 -20.16 1.42 21.64
C LYS A 132 -21.52 1.90 22.10
N LYS A 133 -21.94 3.11 21.74
CA LYS A 133 -23.23 3.68 22.13
C LYS A 133 -24.37 3.28 21.20
N LYS A 134 -24.06 2.62 20.10
CA LYS A 134 -25.03 2.09 19.16
C LYS A 134 -25.35 0.64 19.52
#